data_46761b68170a037bef4518165e4867b7
#
_entry.id   46761b68170a037bef4518165e4867b7
#
_cell.length_a   1.000
_cell.length_b   1.000
_cell.length_c   1.000
_cell.angle_alpha   90.00
_cell.angle_beta   90.00
_cell.angle_gamma   90.00
#
_symmetry.space_group_name_H-M   'P 1'
#
loop_
_entity.id
_entity.type
_entity.pdbx_description
1 polymer ?
#
loop_
_entity_poly.entity_id
_entity_poly.type
_entity_poly.pdbx_seq_one_letter_code
_entity_poly.pdbx_strand_id
1 'polypeptide(L)'
;MRERETKSDILQGTLDLMVLQTLDAMGPLHGYGIARRIEQISEDVLQLNQGTIYASLIRLQQRRWISASWGTSDNNRKAKFYVITRIGRKQLATQAQNWERISTVIMRMLRLAQH
;
A
#
# COMPACT_ATOMS: atom_id res chain seq x y z
N MET A 1 -0.40 9.95 -21.98
CA MET A 1 0.92 9.91 -21.39
C MET A 1 0.97 10.59 -20.04
N ARG A 2 0.60 11.84 -20.00
CA ARG A 2 0.57 12.57 -18.74
C ARG A 2 -0.40 11.99 -17.74
N GLU A 3 -1.52 11.51 -18.23
CA GLU A 3 -2.52 10.90 -17.38
C GLU A 3 -1.95 9.71 -16.62
N ARG A 4 -1.12 8.92 -17.31
CA ARG A 4 -0.51 7.75 -16.72
C ARG A 4 0.48 8.13 -15.63
N GLU A 5 1.28 9.15 -15.88
CA GLU A 5 2.23 9.63 -14.89
C GLU A 5 1.52 10.22 -13.68
N THR A 6 0.46 10.99 -13.95
CA THR A 6 -0.35 11.59 -12.89
C THR A 6 -0.97 10.53 -12.00
N LYS A 7 -1.47 9.45 -12.60
CA LYS A 7 -2.03 8.33 -11.83
C LYS A 7 -0.98 7.68 -10.95
N SER A 8 0.23 7.48 -11.48
CA SER A 8 1.32 6.92 -10.68
C SER A 8 1.64 7.80 -9.49
N ASP A 9 1.74 9.11 -9.72
CA ASP A 9 2.04 10.05 -8.64
C ASP A 9 0.95 10.06 -7.59
N ILE A 10 -0.30 10.08 -8.02
CA ILE A 10 -1.44 10.09 -7.10
C ILE A 10 -1.46 8.80 -6.28
N LEU A 11 -1.22 7.66 -6.92
CA LEU A 11 -1.28 6.37 -6.25
C LEU A 11 -0.09 6.07 -5.35
N GLN A 12 1.03 6.75 -5.57
CA GLN A 12 2.26 6.39 -4.88
C GLN A 12 2.12 6.40 -3.36
N GLY A 13 1.74 7.53 -2.79
CA GLY A 13 1.56 7.64 -1.34
C GLY A 13 0.40 6.79 -0.85
N THR A 14 -0.67 6.73 -1.62
CA THR A 14 -1.83 5.93 -1.30
C THR A 14 -1.50 4.44 -1.30
N LEU A 15 -0.70 4.01 -2.28
CA LEU A 15 -0.29 2.62 -2.35
C LEU A 15 0.58 2.23 -1.16
N ASP A 16 1.50 3.12 -0.76
CA ASP A 16 2.35 2.85 0.40
C ASP A 16 1.49 2.63 1.66
N LEU A 17 0.44 3.43 1.82
CA LEU A 17 -0.49 3.27 2.92
C LEU A 17 -1.21 1.92 2.86
N MET A 18 -1.66 1.53 1.67
CA MET A 18 -2.33 0.24 1.47
C MET A 18 -1.41 -0.93 1.78
N VAL A 19 -0.15 -0.84 1.38
CA VAL A 19 0.83 -1.90 1.67
C VAL A 19 1.05 -2.03 3.17
N LEU A 20 1.23 -0.90 3.86
CA LEU A 20 1.40 -0.92 5.31
C LEU A 20 0.19 -1.53 6.00
N GLN A 21 -1.00 -1.13 5.60
CA GLN A 21 -2.23 -1.66 6.20
C GLN A 21 -2.38 -3.15 5.95
N THR A 22 -2.03 -3.60 4.76
CA THR A 22 -2.09 -5.02 4.43
C THR A 22 -1.16 -5.84 5.33
N LEU A 23 0.06 -5.35 5.50
CA LEU A 23 1.04 -6.06 6.34
C LEU A 23 0.66 -6.02 7.81
N ASP A 24 0.06 -4.93 8.27
CA ASP A 24 -0.40 -4.86 9.65
C ASP A 24 -1.54 -5.85 9.93
N ALA A 25 -2.44 -6.00 8.98
CA ALA A 25 -3.61 -6.88 9.14
C ALA A 25 -3.29 -8.35 8.93
N MET A 26 -2.43 -8.64 7.95
CA MET A 26 -2.21 -10.03 7.51
C MET A 26 -0.95 -10.66 8.07
N GLY A 27 0.01 -9.87 8.54
CA GLY A 27 1.31 -10.37 8.95
C GLY A 27 2.23 -10.57 7.77
N PRO A 28 3.22 -11.47 7.87
CA PRO A 28 4.22 -11.62 6.80
C PRO A 28 3.60 -12.04 5.47
N LEU A 29 3.96 -11.31 4.42
CA LEU A 29 3.51 -11.59 3.06
C LEU A 29 4.63 -11.29 2.08
N HIS A 30 4.69 -12.06 0.99
CA HIS A 30 5.55 -11.69 -0.12
C HIS A 30 4.82 -10.69 -1.02
N GLY A 31 5.57 -10.08 -1.95
CA GLY A 31 5.03 -9.00 -2.77
C GLY A 31 3.77 -9.39 -3.55
N TYR A 32 3.78 -10.59 -4.11
CA TYR A 32 2.62 -11.06 -4.86
C TYR A 32 1.38 -11.16 -3.94
N GLY A 33 1.57 -11.66 -2.74
CA GLY A 33 0.47 -11.78 -1.77
C GLY A 33 -0.10 -10.44 -1.37
N ILE A 34 0.77 -9.43 -1.22
CA ILE A 34 0.34 -8.07 -0.91
C ILE A 34 -0.53 -7.54 -2.04
N ALA A 35 -0.04 -7.66 -3.28
CA ALA A 35 -0.77 -7.18 -4.44
C ALA A 35 -2.13 -7.86 -4.57
N ARG A 36 -2.15 -9.17 -4.42
CA ARG A 36 -3.41 -9.92 -4.52
C ARG A 36 -4.42 -9.49 -3.46
N ARG A 37 -3.95 -9.26 -2.24
CA ARG A 37 -4.86 -8.84 -1.16
C ARG A 37 -5.47 -7.47 -1.45
N ILE A 38 -4.65 -6.53 -1.92
CA ILE A 38 -5.15 -5.20 -2.26
C ILE A 38 -6.16 -5.28 -3.40
N GLU A 39 -5.88 -6.10 -4.41
CA GLU A 39 -6.80 -6.30 -5.53
C GLU A 39 -8.12 -6.89 -5.06
N GLN A 40 -8.06 -7.88 -4.16
CA GLN A 40 -9.26 -8.50 -3.62
C GLN A 40 -10.12 -7.51 -2.85
N ILE A 41 -9.51 -6.73 -1.98
CA ILE A 41 -10.24 -5.75 -1.18
C ILE A 41 -10.86 -4.68 -2.07
N SER A 42 -10.16 -4.29 -3.13
CA SER A 42 -10.65 -3.27 -4.06
C SER A 42 -11.66 -3.82 -5.06
N GLU A 43 -11.94 -5.12 -5.03
CA GLU A 43 -12.82 -5.79 -5.99
C GLU A 43 -12.36 -5.50 -7.42
N ASP A 44 -11.05 -5.61 -7.60
CA ASP A 44 -10.35 -5.44 -8.89
C ASP A 44 -10.44 -4.03 -9.48
N VAL A 45 -10.89 -3.04 -8.68
CA VAL A 45 -10.78 -1.65 -9.09
C VAL A 45 -9.32 -1.27 -9.27
N LEU A 46 -8.45 -1.78 -8.40
CA LEU A 46 -7.03 -1.58 -8.51
C LEU A 46 -6.37 -2.85 -9.03
N GLN A 47 -5.61 -2.70 -10.11
CA GLN A 47 -4.81 -3.77 -10.65
C GLN A 47 -3.36 -3.33 -10.59
N LEU A 48 -2.58 -4.05 -9.81
CA LEU A 48 -1.23 -3.62 -9.47
C LEU A 48 -0.22 -4.56 -10.10
N ASN A 49 0.69 -4.00 -10.87
CA ASN A 49 1.76 -4.81 -11.43
C ASN A 49 2.90 -4.95 -10.42
N GLN A 50 3.75 -5.93 -10.66
CA GLN A 50 4.84 -6.26 -9.75
C GLN A 50 5.82 -5.10 -9.56
N GLY A 51 6.09 -4.37 -10.63
CA GLY A 51 7.00 -3.24 -10.55
C GLY A 51 6.51 -2.15 -9.61
N THR A 52 5.21 -1.88 -9.65
CA THR A 52 4.59 -0.86 -8.80
C THR A 52 4.64 -1.28 -7.33
N ILE A 53 4.31 -2.53 -7.05
CA ILE A 53 4.39 -3.06 -5.69
C ILE A 53 5.82 -3.06 -5.19
N TYR A 54 6.75 -3.50 -6.04
CA TYR A 54 8.15 -3.58 -5.66
C TYR A 54 8.73 -2.21 -5.33
N ALA A 55 8.37 -1.19 -6.10
CA ALA A 55 8.81 0.18 -5.83
C ALA A 55 8.30 0.67 -4.48
N SER A 56 7.06 0.36 -4.14
CA SER A 56 6.51 0.69 -2.83
C SER A 56 7.29 0.01 -1.71
N LEU A 57 7.56 -1.29 -1.87
CA LEU A 57 8.31 -2.05 -0.87
C LEU A 57 9.70 -1.48 -0.66
N ILE A 58 10.37 -1.06 -1.73
CA ILE A 58 11.69 -0.44 -1.61
C ILE A 58 11.62 0.86 -0.81
N ARG A 59 10.65 1.71 -1.13
CA ARG A 59 10.49 2.97 -0.41
C ARG A 59 10.26 2.73 1.08
N LEU A 60 9.39 1.78 1.40
CA LEU A 60 9.03 1.49 2.79
C LEU A 60 10.20 0.87 3.55
N GLN A 61 10.99 0.02 2.88
CA GLN A 61 12.19 -0.54 3.51
C GLN A 61 13.21 0.55 3.79
N GLN A 62 13.40 1.47 2.86
CA GLN A 62 14.34 2.56 3.04
C GLN A 62 13.98 3.42 4.24
N ARG A 63 12.70 3.57 4.51
CA ARG A 63 12.20 4.32 5.67
C ARG A 63 12.20 3.47 6.94
N ARG A 64 12.48 2.19 6.83
CA ARG A 64 12.48 1.24 7.94
C ARG A 64 11.09 1.03 8.52
N TRP A 65 10.07 1.29 7.73
CA TRP A 65 8.69 1.03 8.13
C TRP A 65 8.31 -0.43 7.95
N ILE A 66 9.03 -1.12 7.09
CA ILE A 66 8.90 -2.57 6.91
C ILE A 66 10.29 -3.19 6.89
N SER A 67 10.34 -4.48 7.19
CA SER A 67 11.56 -5.26 7.05
C SER A 67 11.25 -6.50 6.23
N ALA A 68 12.31 -7.12 5.72
CA ALA A 68 12.15 -8.26 4.82
C ALA A 68 13.07 -9.39 5.23
N SER A 69 12.62 -10.62 5.00
CA SER A 69 13.44 -11.80 5.21
C SER A 69 13.07 -12.85 4.17
N TRP A 70 14.00 -13.76 3.90
CA TRP A 70 13.74 -14.84 2.96
C TRP A 70 12.98 -15.96 3.64
N GLY A 71 12.06 -16.56 2.91
CA GLY A 71 11.30 -17.68 3.37
C GLY A 71 10.85 -18.54 2.20
N THR A 72 9.99 -19.49 2.48
CA THR A 72 9.47 -20.41 1.47
C THR A 72 7.99 -20.11 1.26
N SER A 73 7.60 -19.87 0.02
CA SER A 73 6.20 -19.62 -0.33
C SER A 73 5.42 -20.93 -0.42
N ASP A 74 4.10 -20.81 -0.60
CA ASP A 74 3.21 -21.95 -0.73
C ASP A 74 3.59 -22.87 -1.89
N ASN A 75 4.23 -22.31 -2.92
CA ASN A 75 4.69 -23.06 -4.07
C ASN A 75 6.06 -23.69 -3.85
N ASN A 76 6.52 -23.71 -2.61
CA ASN A 76 7.82 -24.26 -2.25
C ASN A 76 8.96 -23.53 -2.95
N ARG A 77 8.79 -22.22 -3.19
CA ARG A 77 9.80 -21.37 -3.81
C ARG A 77 10.32 -20.38 -2.80
N LYS A 78 11.60 -20.05 -2.95
CA LYS A 78 12.21 -19.03 -2.14
C LYS A 78 11.60 -17.68 -2.45
N ALA A 79 11.16 -16.98 -1.43
CA ALA A 79 10.53 -15.68 -1.61
C ALA A 79 10.90 -14.76 -0.47
N LYS A 80 10.87 -13.46 -0.76
CA LYS A 80 11.12 -12.44 0.25
C LYS A 80 9.81 -12.09 0.90
N PHE A 81 9.75 -12.21 2.23
CA PHE A 81 8.55 -11.90 3.01
C PHE A 81 8.78 -10.60 3.75
N TYR A 82 7.73 -9.79 3.83
CA TYR A 82 7.78 -8.47 4.42
C TYR A 82 6.88 -8.41 5.64
N VAL A 83 7.33 -7.67 6.65
CA VAL A 83 6.55 -7.43 7.87
C VAL A 83 6.63 -5.95 8.21
N ILE A 84 5.58 -5.43 8.84
CA ILE A 84 5.58 -4.06 9.31
C ILE A 84 6.39 -3.98 10.59
N THR A 85 7.16 -2.92 10.75
CA THR A 85 7.95 -2.69 11.95
C THR A 85 7.17 -1.86 12.97
N ARG A 86 7.72 -1.69 14.17
CA ARG A 86 7.13 -0.81 15.17
C ARG A 86 7.02 0.61 14.63
N ILE A 87 8.08 1.09 13.98
CA ILE A 87 8.07 2.42 13.36
C ILE A 87 6.98 2.50 12.32
N GLY A 88 6.86 1.45 11.49
CA GLY A 88 5.83 1.39 10.45
C GLY A 88 4.42 1.45 11.02
N ARG A 89 4.17 0.78 12.15
CA ARG A 89 2.84 0.83 12.78
C ARG A 89 2.50 2.24 13.25
N LYS A 90 3.46 2.95 13.82
CA LYS A 90 3.25 4.33 14.22
C LYS A 90 2.95 5.21 13.02
N GLN A 91 3.70 5.01 11.95
CA GLN A 91 3.50 5.78 10.72
C GLN A 91 2.16 5.46 10.08
N LEU A 92 1.76 4.20 10.13
CA LEU A 92 0.46 3.80 9.61
C LEU A 92 -0.67 4.55 10.32
N ALA A 93 -0.61 4.62 11.64
CA ALA A 93 -1.63 5.34 12.41
C ALA A 93 -1.69 6.81 12.01
N THR A 94 -0.54 7.46 11.88
CA THR A 94 -0.47 8.87 11.49
C THR A 94 -0.98 9.08 10.07
N GLN A 95 -0.55 8.23 9.15
CA GLN A 95 -0.94 8.33 7.75
C GLN A 95 -2.44 8.08 7.57
N ALA A 96 -2.97 7.11 8.31
CA ALA A 96 -4.40 6.79 8.24
C ALA A 96 -5.25 7.96 8.73
N GLN A 97 -4.84 8.62 9.82
CA GLN A 97 -5.56 9.78 10.33
C GLN A 97 -5.52 10.94 9.32
N ASN A 98 -4.36 11.18 8.73
CA ASN A 98 -4.22 12.24 7.72
C ASN A 98 -5.10 11.98 6.51
N TRP A 99 -5.11 10.73 6.05
CA TRP A 99 -5.93 10.33 4.91
C TRP A 99 -7.41 10.54 5.22
N GLU A 100 -7.83 10.14 6.41
CA GLU A 100 -9.22 10.26 6.81
C GLU A 100 -9.68 11.73 6.84
N ARG A 101 -8.84 12.61 7.37
CA ARG A 101 -9.16 14.03 7.41
C ARG A 101 -9.24 14.64 6.02
N ILE A 102 -8.25 14.32 5.18
CA ILE A 102 -8.21 14.88 3.82
C ILE A 102 -9.36 14.35 2.98
N SER A 103 -9.64 13.06 3.08
CA SER A 103 -10.75 12.49 2.32
C SER A 103 -12.10 13.06 2.74
N THR A 104 -12.25 13.35 4.02
CA THR A 104 -13.46 14.00 4.53
C THR A 104 -13.64 15.38 3.92
N VAL A 105 -12.56 16.15 3.84
CA VAL A 105 -12.60 17.47 3.22
C VAL A 105 -12.96 17.36 1.74
N ILE A 106 -12.32 16.43 1.03
CA ILE A 106 -12.58 16.22 -0.38
C ILE A 106 -14.04 15.85 -0.62
N MET A 107 -14.56 14.91 0.18
CA MET A 107 -15.94 14.48 0.06
C MET A 107 -16.90 15.64 0.30
N ARG A 108 -16.60 16.48 1.27
CA ARG A 108 -17.41 17.66 1.55
C ARG A 108 -17.42 18.63 0.36
N MET A 109 -16.23 18.86 -0.21
CA MET A 109 -16.12 19.74 -1.38
C MET A 109 -16.92 19.21 -2.56
N LEU A 110 -16.86 17.91 -2.79
CA LEU A 110 -17.59 17.29 -3.88
C LEU A 110 -19.09 17.42 -3.69
N ARG A 111 -19.57 17.27 -2.47
CA ARG A 111 -20.98 17.44 -2.16
C ARG A 111 -21.45 18.87 -2.39
N LEU A 112 -20.64 19.84 -1.97
CA LEU A 112 -20.96 21.25 -2.17
C LEU A 112 -21.00 21.59 -3.65
N ALA A 113 -20.13 21.00 -4.44
CA ALA A 113 -20.09 21.27 -5.87
C ALA A 113 -21.33 20.77 -6.61
N GLN A 114 -22.07 19.82 -6.02
CA GLN A 114 -23.28 19.28 -6.62
C GLN A 114 -24.49 20.20 -6.44
N HIS A 115 -24.35 21.22 -5.64
CA HIS A 115 -25.41 22.20 -5.41
C HIS A 115 -25.08 23.50 -6.09
#